data_5a071eb0f84b0f98788bec0b1976b9c6
#
_entry.id   5a071eb0f84b0f98788bec0b1976b9c6
#
_cell.length_a   1.000
_cell.length_b   1.000
_cell.length_c   1.000
_cell.angle_alpha   90.00
_cell.angle_beta   90.00
_cell.angle_gamma   90.00
#
_symmetry.space_group_name_H-M   'P 1'
#
loop_
_entity.id
_entity.type
_entity.pdbx_description
1 polymer ?
#
loop_
_entity_poly.entity_id
_entity_poly.type
_entity_poly.pdbx_seq_one_letter_code
_entity_poly.pdbx_strand_id
1 'polypeptide(L)'
;MATGSKLVIVESPTKAKKIGGYLGSGYTVMASVGHIRDLAQPSQVPAAEKAKYGKFGVDIEDGFKPYYIVDGNKKKTVADLKSALKKADTLYLATDEDREGEAIAWHLVQTLKPKVPVKRMVFHEITPEAIKASLNNTRDVDAAMVDAQETRRILDRLYGYELSPVLWRKVGPGLSAGRVQSVATRLIVERERERMAFVRAPYWDVTATLEAPDADGNNVAFDSRMVSLGGRRLAGSKDFGDDGQLTAAGVKDNVVQLDETHANAIARSLEYATFTVSSMETKPYRRRPVPPFTT
;
A
#
# COMPACT_ATOMS: atom_id res chain seq x y z
N MET A 1 -8.17 45.97 15.21
CA MET A 1 -9.00 45.12 14.32
C MET A 1 -9.15 43.79 15.02
N ALA A 2 -10.35 43.35 15.35
CA ALA A 2 -10.56 42.02 15.92
C ALA A 2 -10.08 41.01 14.88
N THR A 3 -9.06 40.24 15.22
CA THR A 3 -8.60 39.12 14.38
C THR A 3 -9.74 38.10 14.29
N GLY A 4 -10.38 38.01 13.13
CA GLY A 4 -11.48 37.09 12.91
C GLY A 4 -11.10 35.63 13.24
N SER A 5 -12.05 34.91 13.83
CA SER A 5 -11.86 33.49 14.17
C SER A 5 -11.81 32.65 12.90
N LYS A 6 -10.83 31.76 12.77
CA LYS A 6 -10.64 30.88 11.62
C LYS A 6 -10.98 29.45 12.04
N LEU A 7 -11.87 28.79 11.29
CA LEU A 7 -12.19 27.36 11.50
C LEU A 7 -11.35 26.51 10.55
N VAL A 8 -10.62 25.54 11.11
CA VAL A 8 -9.87 24.53 10.38
C VAL A 8 -10.53 23.18 10.61
N ILE A 9 -10.91 22.48 9.57
CA ILE A 9 -11.49 21.13 9.66
C ILE A 9 -10.52 20.12 9.07
N VAL A 10 -10.19 19.12 9.87
CA VAL A 10 -9.36 17.95 9.52
C VAL A 10 -10.18 16.66 9.58
N GLU A 11 -9.66 15.54 9.08
CA GLU A 11 -10.39 14.27 9.08
C GLU A 11 -10.33 13.53 10.43
N SER A 12 -9.30 13.74 11.28
CA SER A 12 -9.13 12.96 12.52
C SER A 12 -8.90 13.82 13.77
N PRO A 13 -9.38 13.36 14.96
CA PRO A 13 -9.16 14.07 16.23
C PRO A 13 -7.66 14.23 16.58
N THR A 14 -6.85 13.23 16.25
CA THR A 14 -5.40 13.27 16.49
C THR A 14 -4.73 14.40 15.70
N LYS A 15 -5.09 14.55 14.41
CA LYS A 15 -4.62 15.66 13.58
C LYS A 15 -5.14 17.00 14.12
N ALA A 16 -6.41 17.07 14.55
CA ALA A 16 -6.97 18.30 15.13
C ALA A 16 -6.16 18.78 16.33
N LYS A 17 -5.80 17.89 17.24
CA LYS A 17 -5.01 18.22 18.43
C LYS A 17 -3.60 18.73 18.05
N LYS A 18 -2.90 18.04 17.13
CA LYS A 18 -1.56 18.44 16.70
C LYS A 18 -1.57 19.78 15.98
N ILE A 19 -2.42 19.93 14.97
CA ILE A 19 -2.48 21.14 14.14
C ILE A 19 -2.96 22.34 14.97
N GLY A 20 -3.91 22.13 15.90
CA GLY A 20 -4.34 23.18 16.82
C GLY A 20 -3.21 23.72 17.68
N GLY A 21 -2.30 22.85 18.15
CA GLY A 21 -1.09 23.25 18.88
C GLY A 21 -0.11 24.07 18.03
N TYR A 22 -0.06 23.86 16.72
CA TYR A 22 0.85 24.59 15.82
C TYR A 22 0.30 25.94 15.37
N LEU A 23 -1.03 26.06 15.22
CA LEU A 23 -1.68 27.27 14.71
C LEU A 23 -1.93 28.34 15.80
N GLY A 24 -2.09 27.93 17.06
CA GLY A 24 -2.27 28.87 18.21
C GLY A 24 -3.66 29.52 18.26
N SER A 25 -3.79 30.63 19.02
CA SER A 25 -5.03 31.24 19.50
C SER A 25 -5.77 31.90 18.36
N GLY A 26 -5.95 31.98 17.37
CA GLY A 26 -6.76 32.57 16.27
C GLY A 26 -7.48 31.51 15.43
N TYR A 27 -7.24 30.24 15.75
CA TYR A 27 -7.74 29.12 15.01
C TYR A 27 -8.52 28.15 15.91
N THR A 28 -9.70 27.79 15.45
CA THR A 28 -10.45 26.67 16.02
C THR A 28 -10.26 25.46 15.10
N VAL A 29 -9.60 24.42 15.60
CA VAL A 29 -9.33 23.21 14.82
C VAL A 29 -10.25 22.10 15.28
N MET A 30 -11.04 21.54 14.36
CA MET A 30 -12.02 20.49 14.63
C MET A 30 -11.85 19.32 13.66
N ALA A 31 -12.32 18.13 14.07
CA ALA A 31 -12.30 16.94 13.23
C ALA A 31 -13.69 16.58 12.70
N SER A 32 -13.76 16.19 11.42
CA SER A 32 -14.97 15.58 10.83
C SER A 32 -15.14 14.11 11.23
N VAL A 33 -14.05 13.50 11.73
CA VAL A 33 -13.99 12.06 12.05
C VAL A 33 -14.29 11.21 10.81
N GLY A 34 -13.60 11.50 9.70
CA GLY A 34 -13.79 10.89 8.39
C GLY A 34 -14.97 11.50 7.61
N HIS A 35 -15.58 10.71 6.73
CA HIS A 35 -16.74 11.13 5.95
C HIS A 35 -17.94 11.44 6.83
N ILE A 36 -18.67 12.52 6.53
CA ILE A 36 -19.87 12.96 7.27
C ILE A 36 -21.16 12.51 6.57
N ARG A 37 -21.09 12.15 5.28
CA ARG A 37 -22.21 11.61 4.52
C ARG A 37 -21.75 10.47 3.60
N ASP A 38 -22.67 9.61 3.25
CA ASP A 38 -22.45 8.48 2.34
C ASP A 38 -23.69 8.25 1.45
N LEU A 39 -23.56 7.37 0.46
CA LEU A 39 -24.68 6.91 -0.36
C LEU A 39 -25.78 6.32 0.51
N ALA A 40 -27.01 6.75 0.28
CA ALA A 40 -28.16 6.24 1.02
C ALA A 40 -28.29 4.73 0.86
N GLN A 41 -28.69 4.06 1.95
CA GLN A 41 -29.16 2.68 1.89
C GLN A 41 -30.57 2.64 1.27
N PRO A 42 -31.00 1.52 0.67
CA PRO A 42 -32.33 1.40 0.06
C PRO A 42 -33.49 1.79 0.99
N SER A 43 -33.35 1.49 2.29
CA SER A 43 -34.34 1.86 3.32
C SER A 43 -34.36 3.35 3.66
N GLN A 44 -33.31 4.08 3.34
CA GLN A 44 -33.13 5.50 3.66
C GLN A 44 -33.56 6.42 2.52
N VAL A 45 -33.79 5.86 1.32
CA VAL A 45 -34.28 6.61 0.18
C VAL A 45 -35.78 6.90 0.37
N PRO A 46 -36.22 8.17 0.32
CA PRO A 46 -37.64 8.52 0.44
C PRO A 46 -38.50 7.83 -0.63
N ALA A 47 -39.75 7.56 -0.30
CA ALA A 47 -40.66 6.84 -1.21
C ALA A 47 -40.79 7.50 -2.58
N ALA A 48 -40.83 8.82 -2.65
CA ALA A 48 -40.89 9.60 -3.90
C ALA A 48 -39.65 9.44 -4.78
N GLU A 49 -38.48 9.15 -4.19
CA GLU A 49 -37.21 9.03 -4.87
C GLU A 49 -36.78 7.57 -5.13
N LYS A 50 -37.58 6.60 -4.63
CA LYS A 50 -37.25 5.16 -4.76
C LYS A 50 -37.19 4.67 -6.19
N ALA A 51 -38.01 5.22 -7.08
CA ALA A 51 -37.98 4.85 -8.49
C ALA A 51 -36.62 5.21 -9.13
N LYS A 52 -36.00 6.28 -8.67
CA LYS A 52 -34.73 6.83 -9.19
C LYS A 52 -33.52 6.18 -8.54
N TYR A 53 -33.49 6.17 -7.21
CA TYR A 53 -32.29 5.81 -6.42
C TYR A 53 -32.40 4.48 -5.70
N GLY A 54 -33.55 3.81 -5.80
CA GLY A 54 -34.05 2.72 -4.97
C GLY A 54 -33.06 1.68 -4.47
N LYS A 55 -32.43 0.96 -5.39
CA LYS A 55 -31.59 -0.21 -5.03
C LYS A 55 -30.19 0.18 -4.55
N PHE A 56 -29.60 1.19 -5.16
CA PHE A 56 -28.19 1.48 -4.98
C PHE A 56 -27.90 2.79 -4.24
N GLY A 57 -28.89 3.65 -4.06
CA GLY A 57 -28.69 5.05 -3.67
C GLY A 57 -28.02 5.86 -4.78
N VAL A 58 -28.14 5.41 -6.04
CA VAL A 58 -27.54 5.99 -7.23
C VAL A 58 -28.56 5.90 -8.36
N ASP A 59 -28.71 6.97 -9.13
CA ASP A 59 -29.53 7.01 -10.34
C ASP A 59 -28.67 6.52 -11.53
N ILE A 60 -28.82 5.25 -11.89
CA ILE A 60 -28.04 4.62 -12.97
C ILE A 60 -28.43 5.10 -14.37
N GLU A 61 -29.64 5.64 -14.55
CA GLU A 61 -30.17 6.11 -15.83
C GLU A 61 -29.79 7.56 -16.12
N ASP A 62 -29.45 8.35 -15.09
CA ASP A 62 -29.09 9.75 -15.22
C ASP A 62 -27.66 10.01 -14.71
N GLY A 63 -26.67 9.51 -15.44
CA GLY A 63 -25.25 9.79 -15.19
C GLY A 63 -24.71 9.31 -13.84
N PHE A 64 -25.30 8.26 -13.27
CA PHE A 64 -24.92 7.70 -11.98
C PHE A 64 -24.99 8.69 -10.80
N LYS A 65 -25.95 9.61 -10.84
CA LYS A 65 -26.11 10.63 -9.78
C LYS A 65 -26.30 9.97 -8.41
N PRO A 66 -25.45 10.31 -7.43
CA PRO A 66 -25.56 9.75 -6.09
C PRO A 66 -26.63 10.44 -5.24
N TYR A 67 -27.31 9.67 -4.40
CA TYR A 67 -28.18 10.18 -3.33
C TYR A 67 -27.43 10.13 -2.01
N TYR A 68 -26.86 11.25 -1.61
CA TYR A 68 -26.09 11.33 -0.38
C TYR A 68 -26.97 11.72 0.82
N ILE A 69 -26.73 11.04 1.94
CA ILE A 69 -27.33 11.38 3.24
C ILE A 69 -26.24 11.58 4.29
N VAL A 70 -26.53 12.42 5.28
CA VAL A 70 -25.68 12.53 6.46
C VAL A 70 -25.85 11.27 7.31
N ASP A 71 -24.75 10.58 7.62
CA ASP A 71 -24.77 9.42 8.50
C ASP A 71 -25.38 9.78 9.87
N GLY A 72 -26.24 8.89 10.39
CA GLY A 72 -26.88 9.08 11.67
C GLY A 72 -25.89 9.37 12.80
N ASN A 73 -24.76 8.66 12.81
CA ASN A 73 -23.69 8.83 13.79
C ASN A 73 -22.92 10.15 13.65
N LYS A 74 -23.05 10.83 12.51
CA LYS A 74 -22.36 12.11 12.21
C LYS A 74 -23.21 13.35 12.45
N LYS A 75 -24.49 13.19 12.76
CA LYS A 75 -25.41 14.33 12.97
C LYS A 75 -24.89 15.31 14.02
N LYS A 76 -24.36 14.80 15.14
CA LYS A 76 -23.77 15.62 16.21
C LYS A 76 -22.52 16.35 15.71
N THR A 77 -21.59 15.65 15.07
CA THR A 77 -20.37 16.24 14.48
C THR A 77 -20.73 17.38 13.51
N VAL A 78 -21.69 17.15 12.63
CA VAL A 78 -22.16 18.17 11.68
C VAL A 78 -22.78 19.37 12.41
N ALA A 79 -23.55 19.16 13.47
CA ALA A 79 -24.14 20.24 14.27
C ALA A 79 -23.03 21.07 14.97
N ASP A 80 -22.04 20.41 15.55
CA ASP A 80 -20.91 21.07 16.22
C ASP A 80 -20.07 21.89 15.21
N LEU A 81 -19.78 21.33 14.05
CA LEU A 81 -19.07 22.02 12.96
C LEU A 81 -19.86 23.23 12.44
N LYS A 82 -21.19 23.11 12.27
CA LYS A 82 -22.05 24.24 11.89
C LYS A 82 -22.05 25.34 12.95
N SER A 83 -22.04 24.98 14.23
CA SER A 83 -21.96 25.93 15.32
C SER A 83 -20.64 26.69 15.33
N ALA A 84 -19.52 26.00 15.12
CA ALA A 84 -18.19 26.61 15.02
C ALA A 84 -18.08 27.53 13.78
N LEU A 85 -18.61 27.09 12.63
CA LEU A 85 -18.60 27.84 11.38
C LEU A 85 -19.34 29.18 11.50
N LYS A 86 -20.43 29.25 12.26
CA LYS A 86 -21.16 30.50 12.50
C LYS A 86 -20.32 31.60 13.17
N LYS A 87 -19.24 31.20 13.85
CA LYS A 87 -18.34 32.10 14.58
C LYS A 87 -17.05 32.39 13.80
N ALA A 88 -16.88 31.76 12.66
CA ALA A 88 -15.67 31.85 11.84
C ALA A 88 -15.84 32.84 10.68
N ASP A 89 -14.77 33.55 10.35
CA ASP A 89 -14.71 34.45 9.19
C ASP A 89 -14.08 33.77 7.98
N THR A 90 -13.42 32.64 8.18
CA THR A 90 -12.80 31.82 7.12
C THR A 90 -12.85 30.36 7.49
N LEU A 91 -13.17 29.49 6.55
CA LEU A 91 -13.13 28.06 6.67
C LEU A 91 -11.90 27.50 5.92
N TYR A 92 -11.06 26.79 6.64
CA TYR A 92 -9.97 26.00 6.08
C TYR A 92 -10.30 24.52 6.10
N LEU A 93 -10.12 23.84 4.97
CA LEU A 93 -10.27 22.40 4.84
C LEU A 93 -8.87 21.79 4.73
N ALA A 94 -8.47 21.09 5.78
CA ALA A 94 -7.10 20.57 5.98
C ALA A 94 -7.10 19.04 6.11
N THR A 95 -7.88 18.38 5.23
CA THR A 95 -7.90 16.93 5.03
C THR A 95 -6.72 16.47 4.18
N ASP A 96 -6.43 15.17 4.15
CA ASP A 96 -5.30 14.62 3.40
C ASP A 96 -5.32 15.01 1.91
N GLU A 97 -4.13 15.05 1.29
CA GLU A 97 -4.00 15.32 -0.15
C GLU A 97 -4.12 14.04 -0.95
N ASP A 98 -5.28 13.40 -0.81
CA ASP A 98 -5.67 12.26 -1.61
C ASP A 98 -7.16 12.37 -2.02
N ARG A 99 -7.63 11.44 -2.81
CA ARG A 99 -9.03 11.43 -3.28
C ARG A 99 -10.04 11.36 -2.13
N GLU A 100 -9.73 10.62 -1.07
CA GLU A 100 -10.61 10.50 0.10
C GLU A 100 -10.68 11.82 0.87
N GLY A 101 -9.53 12.46 1.14
CA GLY A 101 -9.50 13.75 1.82
C GLY A 101 -10.16 14.86 1.00
N GLU A 102 -10.03 14.84 -0.33
CA GLU A 102 -10.67 15.81 -1.21
C GLU A 102 -12.20 15.65 -1.21
N ALA A 103 -12.69 14.40 -1.25
CA ALA A 103 -14.11 14.11 -1.14
C ALA A 103 -14.68 14.50 0.25
N ILE A 104 -13.93 14.27 1.33
CA ILE A 104 -14.32 14.72 2.67
C ILE A 104 -14.47 16.24 2.68
N ALA A 105 -13.51 16.98 2.13
CA ALA A 105 -13.55 18.44 2.02
C ALA A 105 -14.79 18.90 1.23
N TRP A 106 -15.06 18.31 0.08
CA TRP A 106 -16.23 18.62 -0.75
C TRP A 106 -17.54 18.31 -0.02
N HIS A 107 -17.65 17.15 0.63
CA HIS A 107 -18.82 16.78 1.44
C HIS A 107 -19.09 17.76 2.58
N LEU A 108 -18.01 18.28 3.20
CA LEU A 108 -18.12 19.30 4.23
C LEU A 108 -18.71 20.59 3.66
N VAL A 109 -18.20 21.07 2.54
CA VAL A 109 -18.72 22.28 1.86
C VAL A 109 -20.21 22.12 1.52
N GLN A 110 -20.57 20.99 0.90
CA GLN A 110 -21.96 20.71 0.51
C GLN A 110 -22.93 20.63 1.69
N THR A 111 -22.45 20.12 2.83
CA THR A 111 -23.30 19.90 4.04
C THR A 111 -23.38 21.13 4.94
N LEU A 112 -22.26 21.83 5.12
CA LEU A 112 -22.16 22.98 6.01
C LEU A 112 -22.68 24.25 5.33
N LYS A 113 -22.59 24.33 3.99
CA LYS A 113 -22.99 25.48 3.17
C LYS A 113 -22.40 26.79 3.69
N PRO A 114 -21.06 26.92 3.77
CA PRO A 114 -20.38 28.08 4.33
C PRO A 114 -20.75 29.35 3.57
N LYS A 115 -20.94 30.44 4.29
CA LYS A 115 -21.14 31.79 3.76
C LYS A 115 -19.86 32.65 3.84
N VAL A 116 -18.79 32.04 4.35
CA VAL A 116 -17.47 32.63 4.49
C VAL A 116 -16.51 32.04 3.43
N PRO A 117 -15.40 32.70 3.13
CA PRO A 117 -14.38 32.14 2.24
C PRO A 117 -13.95 30.75 2.67
N VAL A 118 -13.86 29.82 1.71
CA VAL A 118 -13.39 28.45 1.90
C VAL A 118 -12.02 28.31 1.26
N LYS A 119 -11.08 27.74 1.98
CA LYS A 119 -9.70 27.52 1.52
C LYS A 119 -9.26 26.12 1.77
N ARG A 120 -8.72 25.44 0.78
CA ARG A 120 -8.16 24.11 0.87
C ARG A 120 -6.68 24.20 1.25
N MET A 121 -6.31 23.72 2.44
CA MET A 121 -4.93 23.58 2.87
C MET A 121 -4.40 22.21 2.44
N VAL A 122 -3.22 22.20 1.84
CA VAL A 122 -2.52 20.98 1.42
C VAL A 122 -1.14 20.95 2.06
N PHE A 123 -0.82 19.81 2.67
CA PHE A 123 0.49 19.56 3.29
C PHE A 123 0.81 18.06 3.24
N HIS A 124 2.08 17.74 3.06
CA HIS A 124 2.55 16.35 2.95
C HIS A 124 3.05 15.79 4.31
N GLU A 125 3.26 16.67 5.27
CA GLU A 125 3.71 16.32 6.63
C GLU A 125 3.07 17.20 7.69
N ILE A 126 2.95 16.68 8.91
CA ILE A 126 2.35 17.42 10.03
C ILE A 126 3.48 17.97 10.92
N THR A 127 4.21 18.95 10.38
CA THR A 127 5.22 19.76 11.09
C THR A 127 4.73 21.21 11.23
N PRO A 128 5.20 21.96 12.25
CA PRO A 128 4.83 23.37 12.42
C PRO A 128 5.11 24.22 11.18
N GLU A 129 6.21 23.97 10.50
CA GLU A 129 6.67 24.67 9.31
C GLU A 129 5.74 24.41 8.13
N ALA A 130 5.45 23.12 7.83
CA ALA A 130 4.58 22.72 6.72
C ALA A 130 3.14 23.23 6.91
N ILE A 131 2.60 23.15 8.13
CA ILE A 131 1.26 23.63 8.45
C ILE A 131 1.18 25.16 8.31
N LYS A 132 2.17 25.91 8.76
CA LYS A 132 2.19 27.39 8.59
C LYS A 132 2.38 27.79 7.13
N ALA A 133 3.21 27.08 6.38
CA ALA A 133 3.40 27.31 4.96
C ALA A 133 2.10 27.05 4.16
N SER A 134 1.35 26.00 4.49
CA SER A 134 0.09 25.66 3.81
C SER A 134 -1.02 26.69 4.00
N LEU A 135 -0.99 27.51 5.05
CA LEU A 135 -1.92 28.64 5.20
C LEU A 135 -1.75 29.70 4.12
N ASN A 136 -0.53 29.87 3.60
CA ASN A 136 -0.19 30.85 2.57
C ASN A 136 -0.35 30.26 1.15
N ASN A 137 -0.35 28.93 1.02
CA ASN A 137 -0.47 28.21 -0.24
C ASN A 137 -1.78 27.41 -0.28
N THR A 138 -2.91 28.12 -0.20
CA THR A 138 -4.22 27.49 -0.28
C THR A 138 -4.71 27.42 -1.72
N ARG A 139 -5.52 26.42 -2.03
CA ARG A 139 -6.20 26.24 -3.31
C ARG A 139 -7.71 26.04 -3.13
N ASP A 140 -8.42 25.86 -4.20
CA ASP A 140 -9.79 25.36 -4.18
C ASP A 140 -9.83 23.83 -4.06
N VAL A 141 -11.01 23.28 -3.78
CA VAL A 141 -11.25 21.85 -3.80
C VAL A 141 -11.12 21.34 -5.24
N ASP A 142 -10.35 20.27 -5.41
CA ASP A 142 -10.12 19.65 -6.72
C ASP A 142 -11.32 18.76 -7.11
N ALA A 143 -12.12 19.26 -8.05
CA ALA A 143 -13.31 18.56 -8.52
C ALA A 143 -12.96 17.21 -9.20
N ALA A 144 -11.84 17.11 -9.92
CA ALA A 144 -11.46 15.88 -10.60
C ALA A 144 -11.10 14.77 -9.59
N MET A 145 -10.45 15.11 -8.49
CA MET A 145 -10.19 14.18 -7.41
C MET A 145 -11.48 13.75 -6.69
N VAL A 146 -12.42 14.68 -6.50
CA VAL A 146 -13.75 14.36 -5.93
C VAL A 146 -14.50 13.40 -6.85
N ASP A 147 -14.57 13.67 -8.15
CA ASP A 147 -15.22 12.80 -9.14
C ASP A 147 -14.59 11.39 -9.17
N ALA A 148 -13.27 11.32 -9.05
CA ALA A 148 -12.55 10.04 -8.99
C ALA A 148 -12.92 9.21 -7.74
N GLN A 149 -13.07 9.86 -6.58
CA GLN A 149 -13.52 9.20 -5.36
C GLN A 149 -15.00 8.81 -5.45
N GLU A 150 -15.86 9.69 -5.94
CA GLU A 150 -17.29 9.44 -6.13
C GLU A 150 -17.51 8.26 -7.07
N THR A 151 -16.83 8.23 -8.21
CA THR A 151 -16.86 7.12 -9.17
C THR A 151 -16.46 5.80 -8.49
N ARG A 152 -15.37 5.81 -7.73
CA ARG A 152 -14.94 4.64 -6.97
C ARG A 152 -16.01 4.19 -5.98
N ARG A 153 -16.59 5.12 -5.23
CA ARG A 153 -17.61 4.82 -4.22
C ARG A 153 -18.87 4.22 -4.84
N ILE A 154 -19.31 4.76 -5.98
CA ILE A 154 -20.45 4.26 -6.74
C ILE A 154 -20.15 2.86 -7.27
N LEU A 155 -18.98 2.65 -7.89
CA LEU A 155 -18.57 1.36 -8.41
C LEU A 155 -18.53 0.28 -7.31
N ASP A 156 -17.96 0.59 -6.15
CA ASP A 156 -17.94 -0.34 -5.02
C ASP A 156 -19.36 -0.68 -4.52
N ARG A 157 -20.29 0.29 -4.55
CA ARG A 157 -21.70 0.07 -4.20
C ARG A 157 -22.39 -0.86 -5.22
N LEU A 158 -22.27 -0.57 -6.50
CA LEU A 158 -22.88 -1.35 -7.56
C LEU A 158 -22.34 -2.80 -7.56
N TYR A 159 -21.02 -2.94 -7.52
CA TYR A 159 -20.36 -4.24 -7.48
C TYR A 159 -20.80 -5.07 -6.27
N GLY A 160 -20.74 -4.48 -5.08
CA GLY A 160 -21.12 -5.17 -3.84
C GLY A 160 -22.58 -5.61 -3.83
N TYR A 161 -23.50 -4.75 -4.27
CA TYR A 161 -24.95 -5.03 -4.24
C TYR A 161 -25.41 -6.02 -5.32
N GLU A 162 -24.71 -6.10 -6.45
CA GLU A 162 -25.03 -7.07 -7.50
C GLU A 162 -24.41 -8.45 -7.22
N LEU A 163 -23.19 -8.50 -6.72
CA LEU A 163 -22.47 -9.76 -6.56
C LEU A 163 -22.68 -10.45 -5.20
N SER A 164 -22.89 -9.68 -4.11
CA SER A 164 -23.11 -10.31 -2.79
C SER A 164 -24.31 -11.26 -2.77
N PRO A 165 -25.48 -10.95 -3.39
CA PRO A 165 -26.59 -11.90 -3.48
C PRO A 165 -26.26 -13.17 -4.25
N VAL A 166 -25.33 -13.12 -5.21
CA VAL A 166 -24.86 -14.33 -5.92
C VAL A 166 -24.07 -15.22 -4.97
N LEU A 167 -23.18 -14.63 -4.16
CA LEU A 167 -22.45 -15.36 -3.12
C LEU A 167 -23.39 -16.00 -2.11
N TRP A 168 -24.44 -15.30 -1.68
CA TRP A 168 -25.41 -15.85 -0.71
C TRP A 168 -26.14 -17.07 -1.25
N ARG A 169 -26.45 -17.09 -2.54
CA ARG A 169 -27.13 -18.22 -3.20
C ARG A 169 -26.21 -19.39 -3.54
N LYS A 170 -24.93 -19.12 -3.83
CA LYS A 170 -24.01 -20.13 -4.35
C LYS A 170 -23.03 -20.67 -3.31
N VAL A 171 -22.71 -19.87 -2.29
CA VAL A 171 -21.69 -20.21 -1.29
C VAL A 171 -22.29 -20.24 0.11
N GLY A 172 -22.86 -19.13 0.59
CA GLY A 172 -23.46 -19.06 1.93
C GLY A 172 -23.89 -17.64 2.31
N PRO A 173 -24.85 -17.53 3.26
CA PRO A 173 -25.37 -16.24 3.71
C PRO A 173 -24.29 -15.42 4.44
N GLY A 174 -24.44 -14.11 4.46
CA GLY A 174 -23.58 -13.18 5.19
C GLY A 174 -22.23 -12.86 4.52
N LEU A 175 -21.91 -13.47 3.38
CA LEU A 175 -20.74 -13.16 2.59
C LEU A 175 -20.94 -11.84 1.83
N SER A 176 -19.85 -11.13 1.58
CA SER A 176 -19.88 -9.92 0.76
C SER A 176 -18.86 -9.99 -0.37
N ALA A 177 -19.25 -9.51 -1.54
CA ALA A 177 -18.34 -9.26 -2.64
C ALA A 177 -17.87 -7.80 -2.56
N GLY A 178 -16.58 -7.59 -2.79
CA GLY A 178 -16.00 -6.27 -2.87
C GLY A 178 -14.85 -6.27 -3.86
N ARG A 179 -14.73 -5.20 -4.61
CA ARG A 179 -13.73 -5.06 -5.66
C ARG A 179 -12.31 -5.29 -5.13
N VAL A 180 -11.97 -4.68 -3.99
CA VAL A 180 -10.65 -4.83 -3.35
C VAL A 180 -10.52 -6.20 -2.69
N GLN A 181 -11.50 -6.62 -1.87
CA GLN A 181 -11.42 -7.89 -1.14
C GLN A 181 -11.41 -9.11 -2.06
N SER A 182 -12.11 -9.08 -3.20
CA SER A 182 -12.12 -10.19 -4.16
C SER A 182 -10.74 -10.36 -4.81
N VAL A 183 -10.08 -9.26 -5.18
CA VAL A 183 -8.72 -9.29 -5.72
C VAL A 183 -7.72 -9.77 -4.65
N ALA A 184 -7.80 -9.23 -3.43
CA ALA A 184 -6.93 -9.64 -2.32
C ALA A 184 -7.07 -11.14 -2.03
N THR A 185 -8.30 -11.66 -1.95
CA THR A 185 -8.55 -13.09 -1.74
C THR A 185 -7.96 -13.93 -2.87
N ARG A 186 -8.11 -13.49 -4.13
CA ARG A 186 -7.54 -14.17 -5.28
C ARG A 186 -6.02 -14.26 -5.19
N LEU A 187 -5.34 -13.14 -4.89
CA LEU A 187 -3.89 -13.10 -4.75
C LEU A 187 -3.39 -14.05 -3.64
N ILE A 188 -4.11 -14.09 -2.50
CA ILE A 188 -3.79 -15.01 -1.40
C ILE A 188 -3.95 -16.47 -1.83
N VAL A 189 -5.06 -16.80 -2.52
CA VAL A 189 -5.31 -18.16 -3.01
C VAL A 189 -4.29 -18.58 -4.06
N GLU A 190 -3.94 -17.71 -5.00
CA GLU A 190 -2.91 -17.98 -6.01
C GLU A 190 -1.56 -18.23 -5.33
N ARG A 191 -1.16 -17.39 -4.37
CA ARG A 191 0.08 -17.56 -3.62
C ARG A 191 0.09 -18.86 -2.79
N GLU A 192 -1.03 -19.20 -2.17
CA GLU A 192 -1.14 -20.47 -1.42
C GLU A 192 -1.03 -21.69 -2.34
N ARG A 193 -1.61 -21.64 -3.55
CA ARG A 193 -1.45 -22.69 -4.56
C ARG A 193 0.01 -22.86 -5.00
N GLU A 194 0.72 -21.75 -5.23
CA GLU A 194 2.16 -21.78 -5.51
C GLU A 194 2.93 -22.42 -4.35
N ARG A 195 2.62 -22.03 -3.11
CA ARG A 195 3.22 -22.61 -1.90
C ARG A 195 2.97 -24.13 -1.80
N MET A 196 1.76 -24.57 -2.10
CA MET A 196 1.41 -26.01 -2.07
C MET A 196 2.07 -26.80 -3.20
N ALA A 197 2.27 -26.18 -4.35
CA ALA A 197 2.95 -26.78 -5.50
C ALA A 197 4.49 -26.78 -5.36
N PHE A 198 5.03 -26.02 -4.42
CA PHE A 198 6.47 -25.91 -4.22
C PHE A 198 7.09 -27.24 -3.80
N VAL A 199 8.08 -27.70 -4.55
CA VAL A 199 8.86 -28.90 -4.27
C VAL A 199 10.21 -28.51 -3.68
N ARG A 200 10.51 -29.00 -2.48
CA ARG A 200 11.81 -28.73 -1.85
C ARG A 200 12.93 -29.35 -2.68
N ALA A 201 13.88 -28.52 -3.11
CA ALA A 201 15.07 -28.94 -3.84
C ALA A 201 16.31 -28.75 -2.95
N PRO A 202 16.69 -29.72 -2.13
CA PRO A 202 17.92 -29.63 -1.37
C PRO A 202 19.11 -29.68 -2.33
N TYR A 203 20.06 -28.78 -2.13
CA TYR A 203 21.36 -28.83 -2.81
C TYR A 203 22.46 -28.52 -1.81
N TRP A 204 23.62 -29.10 -2.06
CA TRP A 204 24.77 -29.02 -1.17
C TRP A 204 25.93 -28.38 -1.94
N ASP A 205 26.77 -27.68 -1.21
CA ASP A 205 28.07 -27.23 -1.72
C ASP A 205 29.18 -27.77 -0.81
N VAL A 206 30.42 -27.68 -1.27
CA VAL A 206 31.60 -28.10 -0.53
C VAL A 206 32.55 -26.91 -0.47
N THR A 207 32.96 -26.54 0.73
CA THR A 207 33.96 -25.51 1.00
C THR A 207 35.12 -26.12 1.73
N ALA A 208 36.35 -25.83 1.34
CA ALA A 208 37.56 -26.24 2.00
C ALA A 208 38.35 -25.03 2.48
N THR A 209 38.82 -25.04 3.69
CA THR A 209 39.84 -24.10 4.17
C THR A 209 41.21 -24.65 3.80
N LEU A 210 41.93 -23.96 2.96
CA LEU A 210 43.25 -24.35 2.48
C LEU A 210 44.34 -23.46 3.12
N GLU A 211 45.55 -23.99 3.26
CA GLU A 211 46.68 -23.21 3.72
C GLU A 211 47.77 -23.20 2.62
N ALA A 212 48.34 -22.06 2.41
CA ALA A 212 49.48 -21.89 1.48
C ALA A 212 50.42 -20.79 2.00
N PRO A 213 51.73 -20.88 1.69
CA PRO A 213 52.68 -19.84 2.03
C PRO A 213 52.39 -18.55 1.23
N ASP A 214 52.45 -17.40 1.89
CA ASP A 214 52.46 -16.08 1.26
C ASP A 214 53.84 -15.74 0.66
N ALA A 215 53.99 -14.52 0.16
CA ALA A 215 55.26 -14.03 -0.41
C ALA A 215 56.41 -13.97 0.61
N ASP A 216 56.09 -13.86 1.91
CA ASP A 216 57.07 -13.80 3.01
C ASP A 216 57.31 -15.16 3.67
N GLY A 217 56.67 -16.25 3.17
CA GLY A 217 56.81 -17.61 3.65
C GLY A 217 55.95 -17.96 4.84
N ASN A 218 54.98 -17.09 5.23
CA ASN A 218 54.04 -17.39 6.32
C ASN A 218 52.86 -18.17 5.75
N ASN A 219 52.38 -19.18 6.50
CA ASN A 219 51.16 -19.90 6.12
C ASN A 219 49.93 -19.04 6.33
N VAL A 220 49.16 -18.85 5.25
CA VAL A 220 47.89 -18.10 5.23
C VAL A 220 46.79 -19.09 4.89
N ALA A 221 45.75 -19.07 5.73
CA ALA A 221 44.52 -19.84 5.49
C ALA A 221 43.55 -19.04 4.63
N PHE A 222 42.92 -19.71 3.67
CA PHE A 222 41.85 -19.12 2.84
C PHE A 222 40.80 -20.13 2.46
N ASP A 223 39.54 -19.66 2.32
CA ASP A 223 38.43 -20.51 1.94
C ASP A 223 38.34 -20.66 0.41
N SER A 224 38.14 -21.91 -0.01
CA SER A 224 37.92 -22.28 -1.41
C SER A 224 36.61 -23.03 -1.55
N ARG A 225 35.78 -22.58 -2.47
CA ARG A 225 34.47 -23.20 -2.73
C ARG A 225 34.49 -24.00 -4.02
N MET A 226 33.95 -25.20 -3.96
CA MET A 226 33.81 -26.04 -5.14
C MET A 226 32.79 -25.43 -6.11
N VAL A 227 33.19 -25.22 -7.37
CA VAL A 227 32.33 -24.58 -8.39
C VAL A 227 31.89 -25.56 -9.47
N SER A 228 32.62 -26.66 -9.66
CA SER A 228 32.30 -27.67 -10.68
C SER A 228 32.77 -29.07 -10.28
N LEU A 229 32.14 -30.08 -10.84
CA LEU A 229 32.50 -31.49 -10.73
C LEU A 229 32.50 -32.14 -12.12
N GLY A 230 33.62 -32.72 -12.52
CA GLY A 230 33.75 -33.33 -13.85
C GLY A 230 33.45 -32.38 -15.01
N GLY A 231 33.89 -31.12 -14.89
CA GLY A 231 33.65 -30.07 -15.89
C GLY A 231 32.25 -29.47 -15.94
N ARG A 232 31.31 -29.96 -15.09
CA ARG A 232 29.97 -29.41 -14.97
C ARG A 232 29.84 -28.54 -13.73
N ARG A 233 29.20 -27.37 -13.89
CA ARG A 233 28.97 -26.43 -12.79
C ARG A 233 28.01 -27.01 -11.71
N LEU A 234 28.31 -26.74 -10.44
CA LEU A 234 27.37 -27.08 -9.37
C LEU A 234 26.14 -26.18 -9.41
N ALA A 235 24.99 -26.78 -9.08
CA ALA A 235 23.74 -26.05 -8.89
C ALA A 235 23.82 -25.14 -7.66
N GLY A 236 23.31 -23.94 -7.80
CA GLY A 236 23.12 -22.99 -6.70
C GLY A 236 21.70 -22.45 -6.67
N SER A 237 21.37 -21.57 -5.71
CA SER A 237 20.02 -21.04 -5.51
C SER A 237 19.37 -20.47 -6.78
N LYS A 238 20.13 -19.82 -7.65
CA LYS A 238 19.64 -19.23 -8.91
C LYS A 238 19.25 -20.24 -10.00
N ASP A 239 19.62 -21.48 -9.81
CA ASP A 239 19.31 -22.55 -10.79
C ASP A 239 17.94 -23.18 -10.52
N PHE A 240 17.30 -22.82 -9.42
CA PHE A 240 15.96 -23.28 -9.04
C PHE A 240 14.94 -22.14 -9.18
N GLY A 241 13.76 -22.48 -9.67
CA GLY A 241 12.62 -21.57 -9.76
C GLY A 241 11.85 -21.44 -8.45
N ASP A 242 10.82 -20.59 -8.46
CA ASP A 242 9.92 -20.39 -7.31
C ASP A 242 9.09 -21.64 -6.97
N ASP A 243 9.07 -22.62 -7.85
CA ASP A 243 8.43 -23.94 -7.66
C ASP A 243 9.40 -24.97 -7.05
N GLY A 244 10.67 -24.60 -6.84
CA GLY A 244 11.72 -25.48 -6.32
C GLY A 244 12.31 -26.43 -7.36
N GLN A 245 11.94 -26.33 -8.64
CA GLN A 245 12.51 -27.16 -9.70
C GLN A 245 13.67 -26.43 -10.41
N LEU A 246 14.54 -27.19 -11.07
CA LEU A 246 15.57 -26.58 -11.90
C LEU A 246 14.95 -25.74 -13.01
N THR A 247 15.45 -24.53 -13.15
CA THR A 247 15.07 -23.64 -14.26
C THR A 247 15.46 -24.23 -15.60
N ALA A 248 14.80 -23.78 -16.68
CA ALA A 248 15.19 -24.18 -18.03
C ALA A 248 16.66 -23.91 -18.34
N ALA A 249 17.25 -22.83 -17.78
CA ALA A 249 18.67 -22.53 -17.88
C ALA A 249 19.52 -23.57 -17.13
N GLY A 250 19.18 -23.91 -15.89
CA GLY A 250 19.87 -24.92 -15.10
C GLY A 250 19.88 -26.30 -15.78
N VAL A 251 18.75 -26.69 -16.39
CA VAL A 251 18.65 -27.92 -17.16
C VAL A 251 19.53 -27.86 -18.41
N LYS A 252 19.46 -26.76 -19.17
CA LYS A 252 20.29 -26.56 -20.39
C LYS A 252 21.79 -26.57 -20.09
N ASP A 253 22.19 -25.93 -19.00
CA ASP A 253 23.57 -25.85 -18.55
C ASP A 253 24.07 -27.18 -17.95
N ASN A 254 23.18 -28.19 -17.80
CA ASN A 254 23.47 -29.48 -17.26
C ASN A 254 24.21 -29.40 -15.91
N VAL A 255 23.67 -28.54 -15.00
CA VAL A 255 24.26 -28.34 -13.67
C VAL A 255 24.21 -29.63 -12.82
N VAL A 256 25.16 -29.78 -11.93
CA VAL A 256 25.20 -30.90 -10.98
C VAL A 256 24.56 -30.49 -9.68
N GLN A 257 23.46 -31.11 -9.32
CA GLN A 257 22.86 -30.97 -8.00
C GLN A 257 23.45 -32.02 -7.08
N LEU A 258 24.21 -31.58 -6.07
CA LEU A 258 24.74 -32.46 -5.05
C LEU A 258 23.69 -32.71 -3.98
N ASP A 259 23.55 -33.94 -3.57
CA ASP A 259 22.89 -34.33 -2.32
C ASP A 259 23.90 -34.45 -1.16
N GLU A 260 23.37 -34.68 0.04
CA GLU A 260 24.20 -34.84 1.25
C GLU A 260 25.22 -35.97 1.14
N THR A 261 24.80 -37.10 0.60
CA THR A 261 25.65 -38.31 0.47
C THR A 261 26.84 -38.05 -0.43
N HIS A 262 26.60 -37.50 -1.61
CA HIS A 262 27.63 -37.15 -2.58
C HIS A 262 28.54 -36.03 -2.07
N ALA A 263 27.99 -34.99 -1.42
CA ALA A 263 28.76 -33.90 -0.85
C ALA A 263 29.73 -34.41 0.24
N ASN A 264 29.25 -35.27 1.15
CA ASN A 264 30.09 -35.88 2.19
C ASN A 264 31.15 -36.80 1.59
N ALA A 265 30.84 -37.59 0.58
CA ALA A 265 31.82 -38.44 -0.09
C ALA A 265 32.96 -37.63 -0.73
N ILE A 266 32.58 -36.52 -1.42
CA ILE A 266 33.55 -35.60 -2.00
C ILE A 266 34.44 -34.98 -0.90
N ALA A 267 33.82 -34.43 0.16
CA ALA A 267 34.54 -33.80 1.27
C ALA A 267 35.62 -34.76 1.85
N ARG A 268 35.26 -36.02 2.13
CA ARG A 268 36.21 -37.03 2.62
C ARG A 268 37.34 -37.33 1.62
N SER A 269 37.04 -37.36 0.31
CA SER A 269 38.04 -37.59 -0.72
C SER A 269 39.02 -36.43 -0.87
N LEU A 270 38.63 -35.24 -0.52
CA LEU A 270 39.43 -34.03 -0.59
C LEU A 270 40.35 -33.82 0.61
N GLU A 271 40.13 -34.52 1.76
CA GLU A 271 40.98 -34.39 2.96
C GLU A 271 42.46 -34.68 2.68
N TYR A 272 42.72 -35.60 1.77
CA TYR A 272 44.10 -36.02 1.41
C TYR A 272 44.48 -35.65 0.01
N ALA A 273 43.73 -34.79 -0.68
CA ALA A 273 43.97 -34.40 -2.06
C ALA A 273 45.03 -33.30 -2.15
N THR A 274 45.82 -33.34 -3.21
CA THR A 274 46.72 -32.24 -3.55
C THR A 274 45.99 -31.19 -4.37
N PHE A 275 46.05 -29.95 -3.91
CA PHE A 275 45.45 -28.81 -4.62
C PHE A 275 46.50 -28.05 -5.40
N THR A 276 46.15 -27.63 -6.61
CA THR A 276 47.01 -26.80 -7.52
C THR A 276 46.22 -25.64 -8.05
N VAL A 277 46.86 -24.47 -8.06
CA VAL A 277 46.30 -23.30 -8.73
C VAL A 277 46.46 -23.47 -10.25
N SER A 278 45.34 -23.66 -10.97
CA SER A 278 45.34 -23.86 -12.43
C SER A 278 45.30 -22.53 -13.19
N SER A 279 44.64 -21.52 -12.64
CA SER A 279 44.54 -20.18 -13.25
C SER A 279 44.24 -19.11 -12.21
N MET A 280 44.66 -17.87 -12.48
CA MET A 280 44.33 -16.70 -11.68
C MET A 280 43.86 -15.59 -12.62
N GLU A 281 42.72 -15.01 -12.35
CA GLU A 281 42.16 -13.93 -13.15
C GLU A 281 41.78 -12.74 -12.22
N THR A 282 42.28 -11.53 -12.59
CA THR A 282 41.94 -10.30 -11.87
C THR A 282 40.97 -9.49 -12.73
N LYS A 283 39.75 -9.24 -12.18
CA LYS A 283 38.73 -8.43 -12.84
C LYS A 283 38.45 -7.17 -12.06
N PRO A 284 38.53 -5.96 -12.65
CA PRO A 284 38.10 -4.75 -11.99
C PRO A 284 36.60 -4.75 -11.80
N TYR A 285 36.13 -4.45 -10.57
CA TYR A 285 34.73 -4.42 -10.22
C TYR A 285 34.32 -3.01 -9.83
N ARG A 286 33.29 -2.47 -10.51
CA ARG A 286 32.69 -1.18 -10.15
C ARG A 286 31.30 -1.40 -9.60
N ARG A 287 31.06 -1.02 -8.36
CA ARG A 287 29.70 -0.90 -7.79
C ARG A 287 29.11 0.44 -8.19
N ARG A 288 27.90 0.41 -8.71
CA ARG A 288 27.07 1.62 -8.79
C ARG A 288 26.32 1.79 -7.45
N PRO A 289 26.09 3.03 -6.99
CA PRO A 289 25.21 3.26 -5.86
C PRO A 289 23.84 2.63 -6.13
N VAL A 290 23.23 2.10 -5.10
CA VAL A 290 21.84 1.64 -5.20
C VAL A 290 20.97 2.86 -5.45
N PRO A 291 20.01 2.82 -6.41
CA PRO A 291 19.09 3.93 -6.61
C PRO A 291 18.32 4.22 -5.30
N PRO A 292 17.93 5.48 -5.08
CA PRO A 292 17.12 5.84 -3.93
C PRO A 292 15.85 4.97 -3.87
N PHE A 293 15.42 4.65 -2.66
CA PHE A 293 14.17 3.95 -2.47
C PHE A 293 13.03 4.87 -2.95
N THR A 294 12.26 4.42 -3.92
CA THR A 294 11.05 5.11 -4.39
C THR A 294 9.83 4.36 -3.88
N THR A 295 8.92 5.10 -3.26
CA THR A 295 7.61 4.58 -2.82
C THR A 295 6.65 4.45 -3.99
#